data_e877ff6375565535fc4448451dff2172
#
_entry.id   e877ff6375565535fc4448451dff2172
#
_cell.length_a   1.000
_cell.length_b   1.000
_cell.length_c   1.000
_cell.angle_alpha   90.00
_cell.angle_beta   90.00
_cell.angle_gamma   90.00
#
_symmetry.space_group_name_H-M   'P 1'
#
loop_
_entity.id
_entity.type
_entity.pdbx_description
1 polymer ?
#
loop_
_entity_poly.entity_id
_entity_poly.type
_entity_poly.pdbx_seq_one_letter_code
_entity_poly.pdbx_strand_id
1 'polypeptide(L)'
;MNRTPIPTRRGWRRLRPAAATFVALAVAATMVWTVTSPASAATGTPLVSAASQRCLDVAGNTDALGTALQIWDCNGQANQAFELTSAGELRTFNSTRCVDADNNQTAPGTKVLIWTCTGAANQKWQQQSDGSIKGTQSGLCLDVSGAATANGTAVVLWTCNGQTNQRWTSTASSASTLVVDVNTVVRPVTRVGSGTLYGLSSASTPPVSIMQPLKLHQLRQPPPGTEHRPNGVPAPVGDTLVIGPNAVALGAKITVDMADIYDGFPYYWGGWTDWLARVDKMIAAAQAQPSTNNIIDAWEPWNEPDWTWSSSAGDFNAGWTRTFQQIRKSTTKPIMGPSYSWLNISAMRTFLNAAKANNTVPDIISWHELGGWSNVTANVRAYRALETELGISPRPISINEYATTDEIDVPSSVNHYIAQFEREGVRDAERAFWYEAGTLNGLLYNNQPTASYWMYKWYADQTGNVVKVTPTTYNDAVAAYDSSAKVVRMVVAGQSGNNNVRVDGLGAFGSSVTVTVDYVSGTGRTTNVSAATRLSSSAYTVSNGSVTIPINSQDPYGAYQIVVTPR
;
A
#
# COMPACT_ATOMS: atom_id res chain seq x y z
N MET A 1 29.89 -38.33 -5.80
CA MET A 1 28.94 -38.90 -4.83
C MET A 1 27.57 -38.43 -5.26
N ASN A 2 26.72 -39.32 -5.53
CA ASN A 2 25.43 -39.35 -6.19
C ASN A 2 24.69 -38.02 -6.45
N ARG A 3 24.62 -37.67 -7.74
CA ARG A 3 23.66 -36.72 -8.30
C ARG A 3 22.48 -37.51 -8.89
N THR A 4 21.27 -37.23 -8.45
CA THR A 4 20.05 -37.74 -9.04
C THR A 4 19.67 -36.88 -10.26
N PRO A 5 19.24 -37.43 -11.40
CA PRO A 5 18.93 -36.68 -12.61
C PRO A 5 17.46 -36.24 -12.64
N ILE A 6 17.26 -35.06 -13.24
CA ILE A 6 15.97 -34.44 -13.54
C ILE A 6 15.30 -35.15 -14.72
N PRO A 7 13.99 -35.49 -14.69
CA PRO A 7 13.32 -36.16 -15.81
C PRO A 7 12.97 -35.17 -16.95
N THR A 8 13.30 -35.63 -18.16
CA THR A 8 13.00 -34.99 -19.46
C THR A 8 11.52 -35.04 -19.82
N ARG A 9 11.03 -33.96 -20.40
CA ARG A 9 9.67 -33.80 -20.94
C ARG A 9 9.40 -34.79 -22.10
N ARG A 10 8.30 -35.56 -22.03
CA ARG A 10 7.72 -36.30 -23.15
C ARG A 10 6.80 -35.41 -23.96
N GLY A 11 6.97 -35.47 -25.30
CA GLY A 11 6.26 -34.68 -26.29
C GLY A 11 4.78 -35.04 -26.44
N TRP A 12 3.99 -34.04 -26.71
CA TRP A 12 2.57 -34.15 -27.03
C TRP A 12 2.37 -34.39 -28.53
N ARG A 13 1.79 -35.51 -28.90
CA ARG A 13 1.33 -35.80 -30.26
C ARG A 13 0.03 -35.07 -30.54
N ARG A 14 -0.01 -34.37 -31.67
CA ARG A 14 -1.24 -33.76 -32.22
C ARG A 14 -2.19 -34.85 -32.74
N LEU A 15 -3.45 -34.88 -32.25
CA LEU A 15 -4.56 -35.59 -32.82
C LEU A 15 -5.46 -34.58 -33.55
N ARG A 16 -5.81 -34.92 -34.81
CA ARG A 16 -6.75 -34.16 -35.69
C ARG A 16 -8.18 -34.44 -35.23
N PRO A 17 -9.12 -33.46 -35.31
CA PRO A 17 -10.51 -33.71 -34.96
C PRO A 17 -11.27 -34.30 -36.16
N ALA A 18 -12.09 -35.32 -35.89
CA ALA A 18 -13.15 -35.83 -36.77
C ALA A 18 -14.40 -34.97 -36.56
N ALA A 19 -15.03 -34.59 -37.67
CA ALA A 19 -16.30 -33.87 -37.67
C ALA A 19 -17.45 -34.78 -37.20
N ALA A 20 -18.16 -34.35 -36.17
CA ALA A 20 -19.44 -34.94 -35.78
C ALA A 20 -20.50 -33.84 -35.74
N THR A 21 -21.51 -34.03 -36.55
CA THR A 21 -22.71 -33.18 -36.66
C THR A 21 -23.57 -33.38 -35.40
N PHE A 22 -23.81 -32.34 -34.63
CA PHE A 22 -24.77 -32.36 -33.53
C PHE A 22 -25.97 -31.46 -33.84
N VAL A 23 -27.13 -32.07 -33.74
CA VAL A 23 -28.46 -31.44 -33.79
C VAL A 23 -28.64 -30.60 -32.51
N ALA A 24 -28.92 -29.32 -32.66
CA ALA A 24 -29.16 -28.42 -31.53
C ALA A 24 -30.61 -28.61 -31.03
N LEU A 25 -30.75 -29.14 -29.82
CA LEU A 25 -31.98 -28.98 -29.02
C LEU A 25 -31.78 -27.75 -28.13
N ALA A 26 -32.55 -26.70 -28.38
CA ALA A 26 -32.60 -25.53 -27.53
C ALA A 26 -33.36 -25.84 -26.23
N VAL A 27 -32.64 -26.00 -25.13
CA VAL A 27 -33.21 -25.96 -23.77
C VAL A 27 -32.99 -24.55 -23.23
N ALA A 28 -34.06 -23.78 -23.08
CA ALA A 28 -34.04 -22.49 -22.42
C ALA A 28 -33.79 -22.71 -20.91
N ALA A 29 -32.53 -22.55 -20.49
CA ALA A 29 -32.18 -22.47 -19.08
C ALA A 29 -32.39 -21.01 -18.61
N THR A 30 -33.42 -20.78 -17.82
CA THR A 30 -33.59 -19.54 -17.06
C THR A 30 -32.46 -19.44 -16.01
N MET A 31 -31.42 -18.65 -16.31
CA MET A 31 -30.43 -18.27 -15.31
C MET A 31 -31.10 -17.35 -14.28
N VAL A 32 -31.36 -17.88 -13.11
CA VAL A 32 -31.66 -17.07 -11.93
C VAL A 32 -30.36 -16.41 -11.52
N TRP A 33 -30.24 -15.13 -11.79
CA TRP A 33 -29.17 -14.31 -11.23
C TRP A 33 -29.44 -14.18 -9.73
N THR A 34 -28.70 -14.90 -8.92
CA THR A 34 -28.61 -14.59 -7.50
C THR A 34 -27.83 -13.30 -7.39
N VAL A 35 -28.53 -12.19 -7.19
CA VAL A 35 -27.94 -10.93 -6.74
C VAL A 35 -27.38 -11.22 -5.35
N THR A 36 -26.08 -11.46 -5.24
CA THR A 36 -25.41 -11.43 -3.95
C THR A 36 -25.49 -9.99 -3.46
N SER A 37 -26.30 -9.76 -2.45
CA SER A 37 -26.34 -8.49 -1.73
C SER A 37 -24.92 -8.11 -1.31
N PRO A 38 -24.54 -6.81 -1.38
CA PRO A 38 -23.25 -6.38 -0.86
C PRO A 38 -23.15 -6.84 0.61
N ALA A 39 -22.00 -7.35 0.99
CA ALA A 39 -21.73 -7.78 2.36
C ALA A 39 -22.13 -6.63 3.31
N SER A 40 -23.11 -6.89 4.17
CA SER A 40 -23.50 -5.93 5.20
C SER A 40 -22.28 -5.67 6.08
N ALA A 41 -22.03 -4.41 6.40
CA ALA A 41 -20.97 -4.06 7.35
C ALA A 41 -21.10 -4.89 8.62
N ALA A 42 -19.97 -5.34 9.17
CA ALA A 42 -19.97 -6.16 10.38
C ALA A 42 -20.65 -5.40 11.52
N THR A 43 -21.69 -6.00 12.09
CA THR A 43 -22.32 -5.48 13.31
C THR A 43 -21.48 -5.92 14.50
N GLY A 44 -21.08 -4.97 15.35
CA GLY A 44 -20.25 -5.21 16.54
C GLY A 44 -19.07 -4.24 16.62
N THR A 45 -18.39 -4.24 17.74
CA THR A 45 -17.21 -3.41 18.02
C THR A 45 -16.00 -4.29 18.31
N PRO A 46 -14.77 -3.86 17.97
CA PRO A 46 -13.58 -4.58 18.36
C PRO A 46 -13.43 -4.55 19.89
N LEU A 47 -13.01 -5.67 20.45
CA LEU A 47 -12.57 -5.80 21.83
C LEU A 47 -11.05 -5.77 21.85
N VAL A 48 -10.47 -4.68 22.35
CA VAL A 48 -9.02 -4.47 22.34
C VAL A 48 -8.43 -4.85 23.70
N SER A 49 -7.41 -5.70 23.68
CA SER A 49 -6.64 -6.07 24.88
C SER A 49 -5.84 -4.88 25.40
N ALA A 50 -6.01 -4.54 26.67
CA ALA A 50 -5.28 -3.45 27.29
C ALA A 50 -3.76 -3.71 27.39
N ALA A 51 -3.34 -4.99 27.37
CA ALA A 51 -1.92 -5.36 27.44
C ALA A 51 -1.19 -5.21 26.10
N SER A 52 -1.83 -5.66 25.01
CA SER A 52 -1.17 -5.77 23.70
C SER A 52 -1.62 -4.74 22.69
N GLN A 53 -2.71 -4.02 22.95
CA GLN A 53 -3.41 -3.15 22.00
C GLN A 53 -3.89 -3.90 20.73
N ARG A 54 -3.98 -5.23 20.78
CA ARG A 54 -4.51 -6.10 19.73
C ARG A 54 -5.97 -6.44 19.98
N CYS A 55 -6.68 -6.72 18.90
CA CYS A 55 -8.08 -7.10 18.92
C CYS A 55 -8.27 -8.57 19.27
N LEU A 56 -9.34 -8.87 20.02
CA LEU A 56 -9.89 -10.22 20.08
C LEU A 56 -10.26 -10.64 18.66
N ASP A 57 -9.86 -11.84 18.27
CA ASP A 57 -9.86 -12.28 16.87
C ASP A 57 -10.24 -13.74 16.77
N VAL A 58 -11.09 -14.09 15.81
CA VAL A 58 -11.34 -15.50 15.46
C VAL A 58 -10.30 -15.91 14.43
N ALA A 59 -9.49 -16.90 14.77
CA ALA A 59 -8.34 -17.31 13.97
C ALA A 59 -8.71 -17.61 12.51
N GLY A 60 -7.86 -17.10 11.57
CA GLY A 60 -8.01 -17.38 10.13
C GLY A 60 -9.22 -16.72 9.47
N ASN A 61 -9.90 -15.78 10.13
CA ASN A 61 -11.09 -15.07 9.59
C ASN A 61 -12.13 -16.03 8.98
N THR A 62 -12.40 -17.14 9.66
CA THR A 62 -13.39 -18.14 9.24
C THR A 62 -14.49 -18.27 10.27
N ASP A 63 -15.73 -18.42 9.83
CA ASP A 63 -16.89 -18.64 10.68
C ASP A 63 -17.15 -20.13 10.98
N ALA A 64 -16.18 -21.01 10.69
CA ALA A 64 -16.28 -22.44 10.97
C ALA A 64 -16.41 -22.72 12.47
N LEU A 65 -17.34 -23.59 12.82
CA LEU A 65 -17.58 -23.97 14.24
C LEU A 65 -16.32 -24.58 14.85
N GLY A 66 -16.01 -24.24 16.10
CA GLY A 66 -14.84 -24.72 16.82
C GLY A 66 -13.56 -23.91 16.54
N THR A 67 -13.64 -22.83 15.74
CA THR A 67 -12.48 -21.97 15.53
C THR A 67 -12.14 -21.21 16.80
N ALA A 68 -10.87 -21.28 17.22
CA ALA A 68 -10.38 -20.69 18.46
C ALA A 68 -10.30 -19.17 18.39
N LEU A 69 -10.39 -18.52 19.54
CA LEU A 69 -10.08 -17.11 19.70
C LEU A 69 -8.60 -16.88 20.00
N GLN A 70 -8.09 -15.80 19.48
CA GLN A 70 -6.72 -15.33 19.64
C GLN A 70 -6.70 -13.80 19.78
N ILE A 71 -5.52 -13.21 19.96
CA ILE A 71 -5.31 -11.78 19.69
C ILE A 71 -4.59 -11.63 18.36
N TRP A 72 -4.97 -10.61 17.60
CA TRP A 72 -4.34 -10.25 16.33
C TRP A 72 -4.37 -8.74 16.15
N ASP A 73 -3.50 -8.21 15.26
CA ASP A 73 -3.54 -6.80 14.90
C ASP A 73 -4.95 -6.42 14.44
N CYS A 74 -5.45 -5.29 14.92
CA CYS A 74 -6.82 -4.85 14.61
C CYS A 74 -6.92 -4.52 13.12
N ASN A 75 -7.76 -5.26 12.40
CA ASN A 75 -7.92 -5.16 10.95
C ASN A 75 -9.35 -4.81 10.51
N GLY A 76 -10.30 -4.73 11.47
CA GLY A 76 -11.68 -4.35 11.24
C GLY A 76 -12.54 -5.38 10.51
N GLN A 77 -12.06 -6.60 10.35
CA GLN A 77 -12.83 -7.67 9.73
C GLN A 77 -13.94 -8.22 10.65
N ALA A 78 -14.88 -8.98 10.08
CA ALA A 78 -16.02 -9.51 10.80
C ALA A 78 -15.64 -10.46 11.95
N ASN A 79 -14.49 -11.12 11.87
CA ASN A 79 -13.92 -11.98 12.91
C ASN A 79 -13.38 -11.22 14.14
N GLN A 80 -13.29 -9.90 14.06
CA GLN A 80 -12.88 -9.00 15.15
C GLN A 80 -14.02 -8.09 15.64
N ALA A 81 -15.20 -8.18 15.02
CA ALA A 81 -16.38 -7.41 15.41
C ALA A 81 -17.23 -8.23 16.38
N PHE A 82 -17.31 -7.78 17.64
CA PHE A 82 -18.04 -8.48 18.70
C PHE A 82 -19.17 -7.62 19.25
N GLU A 83 -20.28 -8.26 19.58
CA GLU A 83 -21.45 -7.67 20.22
C GLU A 83 -21.80 -8.43 21.48
N LEU A 84 -21.80 -7.76 22.64
CA LEU A 84 -22.34 -8.32 23.86
C LEU A 84 -23.83 -7.98 23.91
N THR A 85 -24.67 -8.99 23.69
CA THR A 85 -26.13 -8.83 23.65
C THR A 85 -26.72 -8.62 25.04
N SER A 86 -27.94 -8.09 25.10
CA SER A 86 -28.71 -7.99 26.37
C SER A 86 -28.99 -9.35 27.01
N ALA A 87 -28.96 -10.44 26.24
CA ALA A 87 -29.06 -11.81 26.71
C ALA A 87 -27.73 -12.37 27.28
N GLY A 88 -26.67 -11.55 27.28
CA GLY A 88 -25.35 -11.93 27.79
C GLY A 88 -24.54 -12.79 26.84
N GLU A 89 -24.89 -12.89 25.55
CA GLU A 89 -24.10 -13.62 24.56
C GLU A 89 -23.09 -12.66 23.92
N LEU A 90 -21.85 -13.09 23.80
CA LEU A 90 -20.82 -12.39 23.02
C LEU A 90 -20.84 -12.97 21.61
N ARG A 91 -21.33 -12.20 20.64
CA ARG A 91 -21.54 -12.63 19.25
C ARG A 91 -20.54 -12.01 18.31
N THR A 92 -20.26 -12.69 17.20
CA THR A 92 -19.37 -12.22 16.11
C THR A 92 -19.93 -12.65 14.74
N PHE A 93 -19.26 -12.29 13.65
CA PHE A 93 -19.70 -12.55 12.27
C PHE A 93 -21.15 -12.12 12.03
N ASN A 94 -21.44 -10.84 12.27
CA ASN A 94 -22.79 -10.28 12.15
C ASN A 94 -23.84 -11.05 12.99
N SER A 95 -23.47 -11.37 14.22
CA SER A 95 -24.29 -12.08 15.21
C SER A 95 -24.67 -13.52 14.82
N THR A 96 -23.96 -14.14 13.85
CA THR A 96 -24.23 -15.54 13.44
C THR A 96 -23.49 -16.58 14.25
N ARG A 97 -22.47 -16.18 15.02
CA ARG A 97 -21.64 -17.03 15.87
C ARG A 97 -21.59 -16.49 17.28
N CYS A 98 -21.55 -17.39 18.27
CA CYS A 98 -21.38 -17.06 19.67
C CYS A 98 -20.01 -17.50 20.19
N VAL A 99 -19.41 -16.68 21.02
CA VAL A 99 -18.21 -17.04 21.79
C VAL A 99 -18.60 -18.08 22.83
N ASP A 100 -17.85 -19.17 22.88
CA ASP A 100 -18.20 -20.41 23.59
C ASP A 100 -16.99 -20.93 24.37
N ALA A 101 -17.20 -21.31 25.62
CA ALA A 101 -16.21 -22.06 26.38
C ALA A 101 -16.31 -23.53 25.97
N ASP A 102 -15.23 -24.04 25.37
CA ASP A 102 -15.16 -25.36 24.73
C ASP A 102 -15.71 -26.47 25.63
N ASN A 103 -16.60 -27.28 25.07
CA ASN A 103 -17.21 -28.45 25.73
C ASN A 103 -17.83 -28.18 27.11
N ASN A 104 -18.40 -26.97 27.35
CA ASN A 104 -18.95 -26.56 28.64
C ASN A 104 -17.95 -26.60 29.82
N GLN A 105 -16.65 -26.57 29.54
CA GLN A 105 -15.60 -26.64 30.56
C GLN A 105 -15.52 -25.33 31.34
N THR A 106 -15.19 -25.46 32.65
CA THR A 106 -15.11 -24.32 33.57
C THR A 106 -13.75 -24.21 34.28
N ALA A 107 -12.75 -24.96 33.82
CA ALA A 107 -11.41 -24.96 34.39
C ALA A 107 -10.50 -23.86 33.75
N PRO A 108 -9.53 -23.29 34.50
CA PRO A 108 -8.52 -22.44 33.93
C PRO A 108 -7.76 -23.17 32.79
N GLY A 109 -7.49 -22.44 31.68
CA GLY A 109 -6.88 -22.99 30.48
C GLY A 109 -7.89 -23.54 29.45
N THR A 110 -9.19 -23.55 29.76
CA THR A 110 -10.22 -23.94 28.80
C THR A 110 -10.15 -23.03 27.57
N LYS A 111 -10.16 -23.65 26.38
CA LYS A 111 -10.19 -22.94 25.10
C LYS A 111 -11.49 -22.14 24.99
N VAL A 112 -11.38 -20.97 24.40
CA VAL A 112 -12.50 -20.17 23.96
C VAL A 112 -12.54 -20.16 22.44
N LEU A 113 -13.71 -20.43 21.88
CA LEU A 113 -13.91 -20.64 20.45
C LEU A 113 -15.25 -20.05 20.01
N ILE A 114 -15.57 -20.14 18.72
CA ILE A 114 -16.91 -19.79 18.22
C ILE A 114 -17.73 -21.04 17.97
N TRP A 115 -19.04 -20.94 18.26
CA TRP A 115 -19.99 -22.01 18.04
C TRP A 115 -21.34 -21.46 17.55
N THR A 116 -22.25 -22.37 17.21
CA THR A 116 -23.66 -21.98 16.97
C THR A 116 -24.25 -21.37 18.26
N CYS A 117 -24.96 -20.25 18.14
CA CYS A 117 -25.61 -19.63 19.26
C CYS A 117 -26.75 -20.52 19.76
N THR A 118 -26.62 -21.11 20.93
CA THR A 118 -27.59 -22.01 21.57
C THR A 118 -28.25 -21.40 22.78
N GLY A 119 -27.71 -20.29 23.28
CA GLY A 119 -28.15 -19.67 24.54
C GLY A 119 -27.70 -20.41 25.80
N ALA A 120 -26.83 -21.44 25.64
CA ALA A 120 -26.29 -22.24 26.74
C ALA A 120 -25.41 -21.40 27.70
N ALA A 121 -25.21 -21.89 28.91
CA ALA A 121 -24.52 -21.15 29.97
C ALA A 121 -23.05 -20.85 29.65
N ASN A 122 -22.36 -21.73 28.89
CA ASN A 122 -20.98 -21.57 28.43
C ASN A 122 -20.82 -20.49 27.33
N GLN A 123 -21.93 -19.95 26.82
CA GLN A 123 -21.98 -18.84 25.86
C GLN A 123 -22.41 -17.51 26.50
N LYS A 124 -22.51 -17.48 27.83
CA LYS A 124 -22.94 -16.29 28.58
C LYS A 124 -21.76 -15.59 29.21
N TRP A 125 -21.65 -14.31 28.91
CA TRP A 125 -20.54 -13.44 29.27
C TRP A 125 -21.04 -12.16 29.91
N GLN A 126 -20.25 -11.59 30.79
CA GLN A 126 -20.56 -10.33 31.45
C GLN A 126 -19.32 -9.45 31.48
N GLN A 127 -19.40 -8.26 30.90
CA GLN A 127 -18.36 -7.26 31.07
C GLN A 127 -18.39 -6.66 32.46
N GLN A 128 -17.25 -6.59 33.12
CA GLN A 128 -17.08 -6.03 34.44
C GLN A 128 -16.65 -4.56 34.35
N SER A 129 -16.81 -3.81 35.46
CA SER A 129 -16.42 -2.39 35.50
C SER A 129 -14.91 -2.14 35.36
N ASP A 130 -14.07 -3.15 35.61
CA ASP A 130 -12.61 -3.07 35.42
C ASP A 130 -12.19 -3.38 33.98
N GLY A 131 -13.15 -3.66 33.09
CA GLY A 131 -12.91 -4.01 31.69
C GLY A 131 -12.71 -5.51 31.43
N SER A 132 -12.72 -6.37 32.45
CA SER A 132 -12.66 -7.82 32.23
C SER A 132 -13.98 -8.35 31.68
N ILE A 133 -13.94 -9.45 30.91
CA ILE A 133 -15.11 -10.16 30.40
C ILE A 133 -15.14 -11.54 31.07
N LYS A 134 -16.15 -11.76 31.88
CA LYS A 134 -16.30 -12.94 32.74
C LYS A 134 -17.34 -13.90 32.19
N GLY A 135 -16.99 -15.18 32.05
CA GLY A 135 -17.95 -16.24 31.72
C GLY A 135 -18.89 -16.48 32.90
N THR A 136 -20.21 -16.39 32.65
CA THR A 136 -21.24 -16.51 33.72
C THR A 136 -21.24 -17.91 34.34
N GLN A 137 -21.02 -18.95 33.54
CA GLN A 137 -20.96 -20.32 34.01
C GLN A 137 -19.70 -20.63 34.81
N SER A 138 -18.53 -20.24 34.26
CA SER A 138 -17.24 -20.60 34.84
C SER A 138 -16.80 -19.69 35.98
N GLY A 139 -17.29 -18.45 35.98
CA GLY A 139 -16.74 -17.41 36.85
C GLY A 139 -15.32 -16.97 36.51
N LEU A 140 -14.74 -17.44 35.39
CA LEU A 140 -13.41 -17.12 34.91
C LEU A 140 -13.46 -15.99 33.87
N CYS A 141 -12.32 -15.33 33.65
CA CYS A 141 -12.17 -14.23 32.72
C CYS A 141 -11.61 -14.69 31.37
N LEU A 142 -11.99 -14.00 30.29
CA LEU A 142 -11.26 -14.08 29.01
C LEU A 142 -9.84 -13.55 29.22
N ASP A 143 -8.85 -14.39 28.95
CA ASP A 143 -7.44 -14.18 29.26
C ASP A 143 -6.57 -14.40 28.04
N VAL A 144 -5.67 -13.46 27.74
CA VAL A 144 -4.63 -13.69 26.75
C VAL A 144 -3.57 -14.58 27.40
N SER A 145 -3.44 -15.79 26.90
CA SER A 145 -2.59 -16.85 27.49
C SER A 145 -1.16 -16.38 27.76
N GLY A 146 -0.71 -16.59 29.00
CA GLY A 146 0.64 -16.21 29.44
C GLY A 146 0.92 -14.71 29.41
N ALA A 147 -0.10 -13.85 29.34
CA ALA A 147 0.03 -12.42 29.14
C ALA A 147 0.93 -12.04 27.93
N ALA A 148 1.04 -12.93 26.95
CA ALA A 148 1.83 -12.68 25.74
C ALA A 148 1.15 -11.62 24.85
N THR A 149 1.96 -10.91 24.04
CA THR A 149 1.48 -9.79 23.23
C THR A 149 1.58 -10.06 21.73
N ALA A 150 2.08 -11.22 21.29
CA ALA A 150 2.27 -11.55 19.88
C ALA A 150 0.96 -11.88 19.18
N ASN A 151 0.87 -11.61 17.87
CA ASN A 151 -0.21 -12.11 17.01
C ASN A 151 -0.31 -13.64 17.10
N GLY A 152 -1.55 -14.16 17.11
CA GLY A 152 -1.81 -15.60 17.23
C GLY A 152 -1.80 -16.14 18.67
N THR A 153 -1.56 -15.28 19.69
CA THR A 153 -1.65 -15.73 21.08
C THR A 153 -3.09 -16.10 21.42
N ALA A 154 -3.28 -17.31 21.90
CA ALA A 154 -4.61 -17.84 22.23
C ALA A 154 -5.29 -17.07 23.36
N VAL A 155 -6.62 -16.95 23.26
CA VAL A 155 -7.47 -16.48 24.35
C VAL A 155 -8.15 -17.68 25.00
N VAL A 156 -8.06 -17.75 26.32
CA VAL A 156 -8.52 -18.88 27.13
C VAL A 156 -9.35 -18.38 28.33
N LEU A 157 -10.02 -19.27 29.03
CA LEU A 157 -10.55 -18.97 30.37
C LEU A 157 -9.42 -19.04 31.40
N TRP A 158 -9.34 -18.03 32.27
CA TRP A 158 -8.38 -18.03 33.38
C TRP A 158 -8.98 -17.37 34.63
N THR A 159 -8.40 -17.68 35.79
CA THR A 159 -8.79 -17.02 37.03
C THR A 159 -8.68 -15.51 36.88
N CYS A 160 -9.76 -14.77 37.21
CA CYS A 160 -9.73 -13.31 37.15
C CYS A 160 -8.71 -12.76 38.15
N ASN A 161 -7.70 -12.08 37.69
CA ASN A 161 -6.57 -11.58 38.46
C ASN A 161 -6.38 -10.06 38.36
N GLY A 162 -7.22 -9.38 37.56
CA GLY A 162 -7.19 -7.93 37.36
C GLY A 162 -6.01 -7.42 36.52
N GLN A 163 -5.22 -8.29 35.90
CA GLN A 163 -4.11 -7.90 35.02
C GLN A 163 -4.62 -7.38 33.65
N THR A 164 -3.77 -6.65 32.95
CA THR A 164 -4.13 -5.98 31.68
C THR A 164 -4.43 -6.96 30.55
N ASN A 165 -3.90 -8.18 30.58
CA ASN A 165 -4.18 -9.23 29.60
C ASN A 165 -5.61 -9.84 29.73
N GLN A 166 -6.34 -9.48 30.78
CA GLN A 166 -7.76 -9.84 30.97
C GLN A 166 -8.71 -8.67 30.78
N ARG A 167 -8.18 -7.47 30.49
CA ARG A 167 -8.99 -6.27 30.30
C ARG A 167 -9.22 -6.01 28.82
N TRP A 168 -10.48 -5.90 28.47
CA TRP A 168 -10.94 -5.68 27.11
C TRP A 168 -11.71 -4.37 27.07
N THR A 169 -11.21 -3.45 26.29
CA THR A 169 -11.93 -2.20 26.02
C THR A 169 -12.73 -2.38 24.74
N SER A 170 -14.06 -2.32 24.84
CA SER A 170 -14.84 -2.05 23.66
C SER A 170 -14.57 -0.60 23.30
N THR A 171 -13.73 -0.37 22.35
CA THR A 171 -13.78 0.89 21.66
C THR A 171 -15.06 0.87 20.81
N ALA A 172 -16.20 1.24 21.39
CA ALA A 172 -17.12 2.06 20.62
C ALA A 172 -16.23 3.23 20.20
N SER A 173 -15.70 3.15 19.02
CA SER A 173 -14.84 4.19 18.47
C SER A 173 -15.67 5.47 18.53
N SER A 174 -15.37 6.34 19.48
CA SER A 174 -15.73 7.74 19.26
C SER A 174 -15.11 8.02 17.90
N ALA A 175 -15.97 8.27 16.89
CA ALA A 175 -15.57 8.34 15.50
C ALA A 175 -14.25 9.09 15.41
N SER A 176 -13.18 8.40 15.03
CA SER A 176 -11.85 9.03 15.00
C SER A 176 -11.91 10.17 14.00
N THR A 177 -11.40 11.33 14.37
CA THR A 177 -11.50 12.52 13.53
C THR A 177 -10.15 12.86 12.93
N LEU A 178 -10.01 12.58 11.64
CA LEU A 178 -8.92 13.10 10.81
C LEU A 178 -9.17 14.58 10.54
N VAL A 179 -8.14 15.42 10.63
CA VAL A 179 -8.28 16.86 10.42
C VAL A 179 -7.49 17.32 9.20
N VAL A 180 -8.16 18.03 8.30
CA VAL A 180 -7.59 18.73 7.14
C VAL A 180 -7.64 20.24 7.40
N ASP A 181 -6.49 20.90 7.48
CA ASP A 181 -6.39 22.35 7.68
C ASP A 181 -5.97 23.02 6.37
N VAL A 182 -6.92 23.64 5.69
CA VAL A 182 -6.69 24.28 4.38
C VAL A 182 -5.88 25.58 4.49
N ASN A 183 -5.72 26.16 5.69
CA ASN A 183 -4.91 27.35 5.91
C ASN A 183 -3.42 27.05 6.02
N THR A 184 -3.04 25.81 6.30
CA THR A 184 -1.64 25.41 6.44
C THR A 184 -1.18 24.69 5.17
N VAL A 185 -0.49 25.44 4.30
CA VAL A 185 0.11 24.90 3.07
C VAL A 185 1.35 24.09 3.41
N VAL A 186 1.47 22.90 2.84
CA VAL A 186 2.65 22.04 2.91
C VAL A 186 3.56 22.31 1.72
N ARG A 187 3.04 22.20 0.49
CA ARG A 187 3.77 22.44 -0.75
C ARG A 187 2.81 22.53 -1.95
N PRO A 188 3.26 22.96 -3.13
CA PRO A 188 2.49 22.80 -4.37
C PRO A 188 2.19 21.34 -4.67
N VAL A 189 1.07 21.05 -5.32
CA VAL A 189 0.71 19.70 -5.78
C VAL A 189 1.66 19.29 -6.91
N THR A 190 2.49 18.29 -6.66
CA THR A 190 3.43 17.69 -7.63
C THR A 190 3.17 16.21 -7.90
N ARG A 191 2.31 15.56 -7.11
CA ARG A 191 1.89 14.15 -7.26
C ARG A 191 3.05 13.16 -7.10
N VAL A 192 3.84 13.33 -6.06
CA VAL A 192 5.07 12.57 -5.81
C VAL A 192 4.87 11.06 -5.77
N GLY A 193 3.71 10.58 -5.31
CA GLY A 193 3.41 9.14 -5.21
C GLY A 193 2.86 8.50 -6.49
N SER A 194 2.81 9.23 -7.63
CA SER A 194 2.24 8.71 -8.89
C SER A 194 3.27 8.10 -9.83
N GLY A 195 4.44 7.67 -9.33
CA GLY A 195 5.45 6.95 -10.10
C GLY A 195 5.18 5.46 -10.24
N THR A 196 5.87 4.81 -11.17
CA THR A 196 5.75 3.37 -11.41
C THR A 196 7.05 2.78 -11.94
N LEU A 197 7.42 1.59 -11.44
CA LEU A 197 8.51 0.76 -11.93
C LEU A 197 7.98 -0.20 -13.00
N TYR A 198 8.59 -0.25 -14.18
CA TYR A 198 8.20 -1.10 -15.32
C TYR A 198 6.71 -1.02 -15.70
N GLY A 199 6.04 0.07 -15.35
CA GLY A 199 4.60 0.23 -15.58
C GLY A 199 4.21 0.23 -17.06
N LEU A 200 5.15 0.55 -17.95
CA LEU A 200 5.00 0.56 -19.40
C LEU A 200 5.86 -0.54 -20.01
N SER A 201 5.27 -1.41 -20.82
CA SER A 201 5.99 -2.53 -21.46
C SER A 201 6.30 -2.32 -22.94
N SER A 202 5.71 -1.32 -23.58
CA SER A 202 5.96 -0.98 -24.98
C SER A 202 5.48 0.44 -25.30
N ALA A 203 5.69 0.90 -26.51
CA ALA A 203 5.17 2.17 -27.01
C ALA A 203 3.63 2.25 -27.09
N SER A 204 2.92 1.15 -26.85
CA SER A 204 1.45 1.09 -26.91
C SER A 204 0.80 0.40 -25.71
N THR A 205 1.59 -0.07 -24.75
CA THR A 205 1.08 -0.85 -23.61
C THR A 205 1.61 -0.30 -22.28
N PRO A 206 0.73 0.29 -21.43
CA PRO A 206 -0.68 0.59 -21.72
C PRO A 206 -0.82 1.78 -22.70
N PRO A 207 -2.02 1.96 -23.32
CA PRO A 207 -2.27 3.12 -24.15
C PRO A 207 -2.18 4.44 -23.37
N VAL A 208 -1.62 5.50 -23.98
CA VAL A 208 -1.49 6.83 -23.36
C VAL A 208 -2.85 7.35 -22.86
N SER A 209 -3.93 7.12 -23.58
CA SER A 209 -5.27 7.59 -23.24
C SER A 209 -5.77 7.10 -21.87
N ILE A 210 -5.39 5.88 -21.45
CA ILE A 210 -5.78 5.38 -20.13
C ILE A 210 -4.82 5.85 -19.02
N MET A 211 -3.58 6.19 -19.36
CA MET A 211 -2.58 6.69 -18.42
C MET A 211 -2.71 8.19 -18.15
N GLN A 212 -3.10 8.98 -19.16
CA GLN A 212 -3.15 10.43 -19.10
C GLN A 212 -3.97 10.97 -17.92
N PRO A 213 -5.13 10.38 -17.53
CA PRO A 213 -5.88 10.83 -16.37
C PRO A 213 -5.14 10.67 -15.03
N LEU A 214 -4.13 9.81 -14.96
CA LEU A 214 -3.34 9.54 -13.74
C LEU A 214 -2.25 10.59 -13.51
N LYS A 215 -1.90 11.39 -14.53
CA LYS A 215 -0.85 12.43 -14.46
C LYS A 215 0.43 11.88 -13.81
N LEU A 216 0.91 10.76 -14.34
CA LEU A 216 2.11 10.09 -13.83
C LEU A 216 3.26 11.08 -13.71
N HIS A 217 3.93 11.08 -12.54
CA HIS A 217 5.02 12.00 -12.25
C HIS A 217 6.36 11.44 -12.71
N GLN A 218 6.63 10.17 -12.37
CA GLN A 218 7.92 9.52 -12.60
C GLN A 218 7.73 8.09 -13.13
N LEU A 219 8.62 7.68 -14.04
CA LEU A 219 8.71 6.32 -14.55
C LEU A 219 10.11 5.81 -14.27
N ARG A 220 10.26 4.69 -13.58
CA ARG A 220 11.53 3.99 -13.41
C ARG A 220 11.58 2.83 -14.39
N GLN A 221 12.55 2.86 -15.32
CA GLN A 221 12.57 1.98 -16.47
C GLN A 221 13.98 1.46 -16.77
N PRO A 222 14.07 0.29 -17.42
CA PRO A 222 15.36 -0.25 -17.89
C PRO A 222 16.09 0.72 -18.79
N PRO A 223 17.43 0.61 -18.85
CA PRO A 223 18.25 1.51 -19.65
C PRO A 223 18.11 1.25 -21.16
N PRO A 224 18.51 2.22 -22.00
CA PRO A 224 18.58 2.05 -23.44
C PRO A 224 19.37 0.81 -23.86
N GLY A 225 18.78 -0.01 -24.72
CA GLY A 225 19.42 -1.20 -25.28
C GLY A 225 19.33 -2.45 -24.40
N THR A 226 18.39 -2.48 -23.47
CA THR A 226 18.05 -3.70 -22.73
C THR A 226 17.37 -4.70 -23.66
N GLU A 227 18.00 -5.86 -23.88
CA GLU A 227 17.55 -6.91 -24.82
C GLU A 227 16.88 -8.10 -24.13
N HIS A 228 16.86 -8.12 -22.82
CA HIS A 228 16.33 -9.19 -22.00
C HIS A 228 15.32 -8.65 -20.98
N ARG A 229 14.79 -9.56 -20.17
CA ARG A 229 13.84 -9.21 -19.10
C ARG A 229 14.60 -8.92 -17.81
N PRO A 230 14.64 -7.69 -17.32
CA PRO A 230 15.17 -7.42 -15.98
C PRO A 230 14.36 -8.18 -14.94
N ASN A 231 15.01 -8.62 -13.87
CA ASN A 231 14.36 -9.25 -12.71
C ASN A 231 13.41 -10.43 -13.02
N GLY A 232 13.61 -11.13 -14.14
CA GLY A 232 12.71 -12.22 -14.53
C GLY A 232 11.31 -11.78 -14.97
N VAL A 233 11.11 -10.48 -15.16
CA VAL A 233 9.85 -9.88 -15.59
C VAL A 233 9.40 -10.44 -16.94
N PRO A 234 8.11 -10.74 -17.18
CA PRO A 234 7.60 -11.15 -18.48
C PRO A 234 7.88 -10.09 -19.56
N ALA A 235 8.37 -10.53 -20.72
CA ALA A 235 8.52 -9.62 -21.88
C ALA A 235 7.15 -9.28 -22.47
N PRO A 236 7.06 -8.13 -23.18
CA PRO A 236 8.11 -7.13 -23.29
C PRO A 236 8.16 -6.21 -22.08
N VAL A 237 9.39 -5.80 -21.70
CA VAL A 237 9.60 -4.66 -20.81
C VAL A 237 10.17 -3.55 -21.67
N GLY A 238 9.47 -2.42 -21.78
CA GLY A 238 9.92 -1.29 -22.58
C GLY A 238 11.13 -0.61 -21.94
N ASP A 239 12.25 -0.57 -22.65
CA ASP A 239 13.37 0.24 -22.22
C ASP A 239 13.06 1.76 -22.34
N THR A 240 13.93 2.57 -21.76
CA THR A 240 13.79 4.03 -21.72
C THR A 240 13.54 4.64 -23.11
N LEU A 241 14.13 4.13 -24.19
CA LEU A 241 13.93 4.66 -25.54
C LEU A 241 12.60 4.21 -26.15
N VAL A 242 12.20 2.98 -25.89
CA VAL A 242 10.93 2.41 -26.37
C VAL A 242 9.75 3.16 -25.79
N ILE A 243 9.76 3.45 -24.47
CA ILE A 243 8.64 4.14 -23.80
C ILE A 243 8.80 5.67 -23.79
N GLY A 244 9.92 6.20 -24.19
CA GLY A 244 10.22 7.63 -24.18
C GLY A 244 9.14 8.51 -24.82
N PRO A 245 8.59 8.18 -26.01
CA PRO A 245 7.49 8.93 -26.61
C PRO A 245 6.24 8.99 -25.73
N ASN A 246 5.93 7.90 -25.00
CA ASN A 246 4.80 7.86 -24.08
C ASN A 246 5.05 8.78 -22.87
N ALA A 247 6.25 8.73 -22.31
CA ALA A 247 6.62 9.58 -21.19
C ALA A 247 6.53 11.07 -21.57
N VAL A 248 6.99 11.44 -22.78
CA VAL A 248 6.84 12.80 -23.32
C VAL A 248 5.36 13.19 -23.42
N ALA A 249 4.53 12.31 -23.98
CA ALA A 249 3.09 12.57 -24.15
C ALA A 249 2.36 12.71 -22.80
N LEU A 250 2.82 12.00 -21.77
CA LEU A 250 2.28 12.05 -20.41
C LEU A 250 2.82 13.24 -19.59
N GLY A 251 3.90 13.89 -20.03
CA GLY A 251 4.62 14.88 -19.24
C GLY A 251 5.38 14.28 -18.05
N ALA A 252 5.60 12.97 -18.07
CA ALA A 252 6.33 12.25 -17.03
C ALA A 252 7.84 12.34 -17.22
N LYS A 253 8.59 12.15 -16.12
CA LYS A 253 10.06 12.01 -16.12
C LYS A 253 10.46 10.56 -16.06
N ILE A 254 11.71 10.26 -16.41
CA ILE A 254 12.25 8.90 -16.38
C ILE A 254 13.48 8.85 -15.47
N THR A 255 13.45 7.95 -14.48
CA THR A 255 14.65 7.43 -13.83
C THR A 255 15.09 6.17 -14.56
N VAL A 256 16.36 6.13 -14.92
CA VAL A 256 16.95 5.00 -15.65
C VAL A 256 17.65 4.08 -14.67
N ASP A 257 17.11 2.88 -14.46
CA ASP A 257 17.76 1.81 -13.70
C ASP A 257 18.83 1.15 -14.57
N MET A 258 20.08 1.56 -14.40
CA MET A 258 21.18 1.14 -15.25
C MET A 258 21.58 -0.32 -15.04
N ALA A 259 21.36 -0.88 -13.85
CA ALA A 259 21.69 -2.26 -13.51
C ALA A 259 20.91 -3.27 -14.36
N ASP A 260 19.70 -2.89 -14.77
CA ASP A 260 18.83 -3.69 -15.64
C ASP A 260 19.38 -3.97 -17.03
N ILE A 261 20.55 -3.43 -17.37
CA ILE A 261 21.28 -3.83 -18.59
C ILE A 261 21.82 -5.25 -18.47
N TYR A 262 21.95 -5.77 -17.28
CA TYR A 262 22.37 -7.15 -17.03
C TYR A 262 21.19 -8.09 -16.84
N ASP A 263 21.34 -9.32 -17.31
CA ASP A 263 20.35 -10.38 -17.12
C ASP A 263 20.36 -10.91 -15.68
N GLY A 264 19.22 -11.46 -15.26
CA GLY A 264 19.04 -12.10 -13.96
C GLY A 264 18.79 -11.14 -12.80
N PHE A 265 18.43 -11.73 -11.64
CA PHE A 265 18.29 -11.04 -10.37
C PHE A 265 18.64 -12.03 -9.25
N PRO A 266 19.75 -11.85 -8.52
CA PRO A 266 20.76 -10.79 -8.66
C PRO A 266 21.39 -10.72 -10.05
N TYR A 267 21.82 -9.53 -10.42
CA TYR A 267 22.32 -9.24 -11.76
C TYR A 267 23.59 -10.02 -12.11
N TYR A 268 23.70 -10.46 -13.38
CA TYR A 268 24.95 -10.98 -13.89
C TYR A 268 26.00 -9.87 -13.92
N TRP A 269 27.17 -10.14 -13.34
CA TRP A 269 28.27 -9.17 -13.34
C TRP A 269 29.29 -9.47 -14.43
N GLY A 270 29.36 -8.62 -15.44
CA GLY A 270 30.28 -8.75 -16.58
C GLY A 270 31.70 -8.24 -16.34
N GLY A 271 31.99 -7.69 -15.16
CA GLY A 271 33.25 -7.07 -14.82
C GLY A 271 33.31 -5.56 -15.12
N TRP A 272 34.32 -4.89 -14.55
CA TRP A 272 34.43 -3.43 -14.60
C TRP A 272 34.59 -2.87 -16.02
N THR A 273 35.33 -3.53 -16.91
CA THR A 273 35.50 -3.08 -18.29
C THR A 273 34.17 -3.11 -19.04
N ASP A 274 33.41 -4.19 -18.91
CA ASP A 274 32.10 -4.32 -19.53
C ASP A 274 31.13 -3.28 -18.95
N TRP A 275 31.06 -3.17 -17.62
CA TRP A 275 30.13 -2.25 -16.93
C TRP A 275 30.33 -0.79 -17.38
N LEU A 276 31.57 -0.29 -17.33
CA LEU A 276 31.85 1.11 -17.69
C LEU A 276 31.59 1.38 -19.18
N ALA A 277 31.85 0.42 -20.05
CA ALA A 277 31.52 0.54 -21.46
C ALA A 277 30.00 0.57 -21.70
N ARG A 278 29.20 -0.22 -20.92
CA ARG A 278 27.75 -0.16 -20.98
C ARG A 278 27.22 1.18 -20.46
N VAL A 279 27.75 1.70 -19.35
CA VAL A 279 27.42 3.04 -18.86
C VAL A 279 27.54 4.10 -19.95
N ASP A 280 28.69 4.14 -20.65
CA ASP A 280 28.92 5.09 -21.75
C ASP A 280 27.92 4.86 -22.89
N LYS A 281 27.69 3.61 -23.29
CA LYS A 281 26.77 3.25 -24.37
C LYS A 281 25.32 3.66 -24.06
N MET A 282 24.84 3.42 -22.84
CA MET A 282 23.48 3.77 -22.40
C MET A 282 23.28 5.30 -22.47
N ILE A 283 24.22 6.07 -21.93
CA ILE A 283 24.14 7.53 -21.92
C ILE A 283 24.20 8.07 -23.37
N ALA A 284 25.11 7.57 -24.21
CA ALA A 284 25.23 7.98 -25.61
C ALA A 284 23.96 7.65 -26.41
N ALA A 285 23.35 6.47 -26.19
CA ALA A 285 22.10 6.09 -26.82
C ALA A 285 20.94 7.02 -26.45
N ALA A 286 20.85 7.41 -25.17
CA ALA A 286 19.86 8.38 -24.71
C ALA A 286 20.10 9.77 -25.35
N GLN A 287 21.33 10.23 -25.37
CA GLN A 287 21.71 11.52 -25.97
C GLN A 287 21.42 11.60 -27.48
N ALA A 288 21.47 10.47 -28.17
CA ALA A 288 21.09 10.36 -29.58
C ALA A 288 19.60 10.55 -29.85
N GLN A 289 18.76 10.54 -28.79
CA GLN A 289 17.30 10.75 -28.83
C GLN A 289 16.92 11.98 -27.98
N PRO A 290 17.07 13.21 -28.47
CA PRO A 290 16.97 14.44 -27.67
C PRO A 290 15.65 14.58 -26.90
N SER A 291 14.50 14.19 -27.48
CA SER A 291 13.19 14.27 -26.82
C SER A 291 13.14 13.39 -25.58
N THR A 292 13.59 12.13 -25.69
CA THR A 292 13.66 11.20 -24.56
C THR A 292 14.75 11.62 -23.57
N ASN A 293 15.94 12.03 -24.07
CA ASN A 293 17.00 12.51 -23.19
C ASN A 293 16.55 13.69 -22.32
N ASN A 294 15.75 14.61 -22.84
CA ASN A 294 15.25 15.77 -22.08
C ASN A 294 14.38 15.39 -20.89
N ILE A 295 13.68 14.27 -20.95
CA ILE A 295 12.81 13.78 -19.87
C ILE A 295 13.49 12.78 -18.95
N ILE A 296 14.71 12.28 -19.28
CA ILE A 296 15.52 11.54 -18.31
C ILE A 296 15.86 12.48 -17.17
N ASP A 297 15.45 12.11 -15.98
CA ASP A 297 15.54 12.91 -14.78
C ASP A 297 16.72 12.48 -13.90
N ALA A 298 17.00 11.19 -13.84
CA ALA A 298 18.13 10.65 -13.12
C ALA A 298 18.70 9.37 -13.75
N TRP A 299 19.98 9.13 -13.51
CA TRP A 299 20.66 7.87 -13.74
C TRP A 299 20.85 7.17 -12.41
N GLU A 300 20.32 5.97 -12.27
CA GLU A 300 20.44 5.11 -11.11
C GLU A 300 21.44 3.98 -11.41
N PRO A 301 22.67 4.02 -10.86
CA PRO A 301 23.73 3.09 -11.26
C PRO A 301 23.45 1.64 -10.90
N TRP A 302 22.80 1.37 -9.77
CA TRP A 302 22.59 0.01 -9.27
C TRP A 302 21.31 -0.08 -8.44
N ASN A 303 20.66 -1.24 -8.52
CA ASN A 303 19.45 -1.56 -7.76
C ASN A 303 19.76 -2.55 -6.64
N GLU A 304 19.30 -2.25 -5.41
CA GLU A 304 19.41 -3.10 -4.21
C GLU A 304 20.83 -3.65 -3.95
N PRO A 305 21.86 -2.79 -3.92
CA PRO A 305 23.23 -3.26 -3.77
C PRO A 305 23.52 -3.96 -2.44
N ASP A 306 22.66 -3.82 -1.44
CA ASP A 306 22.76 -4.49 -0.16
C ASP A 306 22.61 -6.01 -0.26
N TRP A 307 22.07 -6.54 -1.37
CA TRP A 307 22.02 -7.99 -1.61
C TRP A 307 22.26 -8.41 -3.07
N THR A 308 22.14 -7.51 -4.04
CA THR A 308 22.38 -7.83 -5.47
C THR A 308 23.82 -7.59 -5.91
N TRP A 309 24.61 -6.83 -5.11
CA TRP A 309 25.98 -6.52 -5.50
C TRP A 309 26.88 -7.75 -5.55
N SER A 310 27.56 -7.94 -6.67
CA SER A 310 28.46 -9.06 -6.82
C SER A 310 29.74 -8.87 -5.99
N SER A 311 30.10 -9.85 -5.17
CA SER A 311 31.36 -9.84 -4.41
C SER A 311 32.59 -9.78 -5.30
N SER A 312 32.51 -10.25 -6.56
CA SER A 312 33.60 -10.17 -7.55
C SER A 312 33.82 -8.74 -8.08
N ALA A 313 32.86 -7.84 -7.86
CA ALA A 313 33.01 -6.41 -8.17
C ALA A 313 33.83 -5.65 -7.11
N GLY A 314 34.08 -6.27 -5.95
CA GLY A 314 34.75 -5.66 -4.80
C GLY A 314 33.80 -4.89 -3.89
N ASP A 315 34.35 -3.92 -3.14
CA ASP A 315 33.56 -3.08 -2.23
C ASP A 315 32.56 -2.20 -3.00
N PHE A 316 31.31 -2.14 -2.52
CA PHE A 316 30.25 -1.37 -3.18
C PHE A 316 30.55 0.13 -3.21
N ASN A 317 31.09 0.71 -2.12
CA ASN A 317 31.34 2.15 -2.07
C ASN A 317 32.44 2.57 -3.05
N ALA A 318 33.44 1.71 -3.26
CA ALA A 318 34.45 1.90 -4.29
C ALA A 318 33.86 1.78 -5.70
N GLY A 319 32.97 0.81 -5.88
CA GLY A 319 32.22 0.60 -7.12
C GLY A 319 31.30 1.78 -7.44
N TRP A 320 30.57 2.28 -6.47
CA TRP A 320 29.77 3.50 -6.57
C TRP A 320 30.61 4.68 -7.04
N THR A 321 31.72 4.95 -6.34
CA THR A 321 32.63 6.07 -6.68
C THR A 321 33.10 5.97 -8.12
N ARG A 322 33.53 4.79 -8.55
CA ARG A 322 34.01 4.53 -9.92
C ARG A 322 32.91 4.75 -10.96
N THR A 323 31.71 4.26 -10.72
CA THR A 323 30.57 4.40 -11.62
C THR A 323 30.08 5.84 -11.68
N PHE A 324 29.94 6.51 -10.54
CA PHE A 324 29.56 7.92 -10.45
C PHE A 324 30.50 8.80 -11.28
N GLN A 325 31.81 8.62 -11.11
CA GLN A 325 32.82 9.36 -11.87
C GLN A 325 32.74 9.08 -13.38
N GLN A 326 32.41 7.84 -13.79
CA GLN A 326 32.21 7.51 -15.20
C GLN A 326 31.00 8.24 -15.78
N ILE A 327 29.87 8.20 -15.11
CA ILE A 327 28.64 8.89 -15.54
C ILE A 327 28.91 10.39 -15.70
N ARG A 328 29.62 11.01 -14.75
CA ARG A 328 29.94 12.45 -14.78
C ARG A 328 30.81 12.89 -15.93
N LYS A 329 31.55 11.97 -16.60
CA LYS A 329 32.29 12.31 -17.83
C LYS A 329 31.37 12.61 -18.99
N SER A 330 30.18 12.01 -19.01
CA SER A 330 29.28 12.01 -20.17
C SER A 330 28.03 12.84 -19.97
N THR A 331 27.62 13.13 -18.70
CA THR A 331 26.37 13.86 -18.42
C THR A 331 26.42 14.61 -17.08
N THR A 332 25.70 15.74 -17.06
CA THR A 332 25.45 16.53 -15.84
C THR A 332 24.10 16.21 -15.19
N LYS A 333 23.31 15.29 -15.78
CA LYS A 333 22.03 14.87 -15.20
C LYS A 333 22.22 14.27 -13.80
N PRO A 334 21.20 14.36 -12.91
CA PRO A 334 21.27 13.80 -11.57
C PRO A 334 21.66 12.31 -11.56
N ILE A 335 22.44 11.93 -10.55
CA ILE A 335 22.75 10.54 -10.23
C ILE A 335 22.04 10.20 -8.93
N MET A 336 21.24 9.13 -8.96
CA MET A 336 20.41 8.67 -7.85
C MET A 336 21.02 7.42 -7.21
N GLY A 337 20.89 7.30 -5.92
CA GLY A 337 21.33 6.13 -5.17
C GLY A 337 21.38 6.35 -3.66
N PRO A 338 21.76 5.31 -2.91
CA PRO A 338 22.29 4.00 -3.35
C PRO A 338 21.23 2.98 -3.76
N SER A 339 19.92 3.28 -3.64
CA SER A 339 18.78 2.40 -3.95
C SER A 339 18.81 1.08 -3.17
N TYR A 340 19.06 1.18 -1.85
CA TYR A 340 19.00 0.02 -0.97
C TYR A 340 17.60 -0.57 -0.91
N SER A 341 17.48 -1.90 -0.76
CA SER A 341 16.20 -2.62 -0.67
C SER A 341 15.33 -2.22 0.53
N TRP A 342 15.92 -1.53 1.50
CA TRP A 342 15.28 -0.91 2.66
C TRP A 342 16.19 0.12 3.31
N LEU A 343 15.65 1.04 4.12
CA LEU A 343 16.49 2.01 4.82
C LEU A 343 17.22 1.37 6.00
N ASN A 344 18.51 1.07 5.82
CA ASN A 344 19.43 0.72 6.89
C ASN A 344 20.31 1.93 7.21
N ILE A 345 20.06 2.60 8.32
CA ILE A 345 20.79 3.83 8.71
C ILE A 345 22.30 3.59 8.88
N SER A 346 22.74 2.43 9.36
CA SER A 346 24.17 2.11 9.51
C SER A 346 24.85 1.93 8.14
N ALA A 347 24.21 1.20 7.22
CA ALA A 347 24.71 1.03 5.85
C ALA A 347 24.71 2.38 5.10
N MET A 348 23.63 3.15 5.20
CA MET A 348 23.51 4.47 4.60
C MET A 348 24.60 5.43 5.14
N ARG A 349 24.89 5.41 6.43
CA ARG A 349 25.99 6.17 7.06
C ARG A 349 27.34 5.81 6.45
N THR A 350 27.62 4.53 6.33
CA THR A 350 28.89 4.02 5.76
C THR A 350 29.03 4.48 4.31
N PHE A 351 27.99 4.32 3.52
CA PHE A 351 27.93 4.76 2.14
C PHE A 351 28.15 6.28 1.99
N LEU A 352 27.40 7.09 2.74
CA LEU A 352 27.48 8.55 2.64
C LEU A 352 28.83 9.10 3.10
N ASN A 353 29.47 8.50 4.11
CA ASN A 353 30.84 8.87 4.49
C ASN A 353 31.83 8.60 3.38
N ALA A 354 31.76 7.44 2.73
CA ALA A 354 32.61 7.10 1.61
C ALA A 354 32.35 8.01 0.39
N ALA A 355 31.09 8.25 0.09
CA ALA A 355 30.68 9.13 -1.00
C ALA A 355 31.12 10.58 -0.77
N LYS A 356 31.00 11.09 0.46
CA LYS A 356 31.48 12.43 0.85
C LYS A 356 33.00 12.55 0.69
N ALA A 357 33.74 11.55 1.17
CA ALA A 357 35.21 11.53 1.09
C ALA A 357 35.71 11.55 -0.37
N ASN A 358 34.93 10.99 -1.32
CA ASN A 358 35.26 10.90 -2.74
C ASN A 358 34.55 11.93 -3.62
N ASN A 359 33.81 12.87 -3.03
CA ASN A 359 32.99 13.86 -3.74
C ASN A 359 31.97 13.23 -4.72
N THR A 360 31.34 12.15 -4.30
CA THR A 360 30.36 11.35 -5.07
C THR A 360 29.04 11.15 -4.34
N VAL A 361 28.68 12.09 -3.43
CA VAL A 361 27.36 12.07 -2.78
C VAL A 361 26.28 12.14 -3.87
N PRO A 362 25.30 11.23 -3.87
CA PRO A 362 24.22 11.26 -4.84
C PRO A 362 23.54 12.63 -4.92
N ASP A 363 23.07 13.01 -6.11
CA ASP A 363 22.24 14.21 -6.24
C ASP A 363 20.83 13.97 -5.69
N ILE A 364 20.36 12.72 -5.79
CA ILE A 364 19.08 12.24 -5.26
C ILE A 364 19.37 11.00 -4.42
N ILE A 365 18.92 11.00 -3.18
CA ILE A 365 19.04 9.83 -2.31
C ILE A 365 17.84 8.92 -2.51
N SER A 366 18.09 7.61 -2.59
CA SER A 366 17.03 6.63 -2.81
C SER A 366 17.19 5.37 -1.94
N TRP A 367 16.04 4.81 -1.60
CA TRP A 367 15.87 3.48 -0.99
C TRP A 367 14.44 2.98 -1.23
N HIS A 368 14.17 1.70 -0.94
CA HIS A 368 12.85 1.11 -1.07
C HIS A 368 12.07 1.11 0.24
N GLU A 369 10.76 1.26 0.15
CA GLU A 369 9.80 1.12 1.26
C GLU A 369 8.90 -0.10 1.03
N LEU A 370 9.51 -1.29 1.12
CA LEU A 370 8.86 -2.59 0.91
C LEU A 370 8.54 -3.31 2.24
N GLY A 371 8.67 -2.62 3.37
CA GLY A 371 8.43 -3.14 4.72
C GLY A 371 7.12 -2.70 5.36
N GLY A 372 6.19 -2.13 4.58
CA GLY A 372 4.89 -1.65 5.04
C GLY A 372 4.85 -0.13 5.25
N TRP A 373 3.69 0.48 4.96
CA TRP A 373 3.48 1.92 5.01
C TRP A 373 3.77 2.56 6.38
N SER A 374 3.65 1.82 7.47
CA SER A 374 3.84 2.34 8.83
C SER A 374 5.25 2.86 9.12
N ASN A 375 6.25 2.47 8.32
CA ASN A 375 7.65 2.82 8.53
C ASN A 375 8.08 4.11 7.81
N VAL A 376 7.35 4.56 6.79
CA VAL A 376 7.73 5.64 5.87
C VAL A 376 8.14 6.93 6.60
N THR A 377 7.27 7.46 7.45
CA THR A 377 7.55 8.70 8.21
C THR A 377 8.81 8.57 9.08
N ALA A 378 8.96 7.45 9.78
CA ALA A 378 10.12 7.21 10.66
C ALA A 378 11.41 7.11 9.83
N ASN A 379 11.38 6.42 8.71
CA ASN A 379 12.52 6.24 7.81
C ASN A 379 12.97 7.57 7.20
N VAL A 380 12.05 8.36 6.63
CA VAL A 380 12.40 9.66 6.05
C VAL A 380 13.02 10.58 7.11
N ARG A 381 12.46 10.64 8.30
CA ARG A 381 12.98 11.46 9.40
C ARG A 381 14.35 10.96 9.90
N ALA A 382 14.54 9.65 10.00
CA ALA A 382 15.83 9.06 10.38
C ALA A 382 16.92 9.40 9.36
N TYR A 383 16.61 9.32 8.05
CA TYR A 383 17.55 9.76 7.01
C TYR A 383 17.86 11.25 7.11
N ARG A 384 16.88 12.13 7.32
CA ARG A 384 17.10 13.58 7.47
C ARG A 384 17.98 13.92 8.68
N ALA A 385 17.82 13.18 9.77
CA ALA A 385 18.70 13.31 10.95
C ALA A 385 20.14 12.90 10.61
N LEU A 386 20.32 11.78 9.88
CA LEU A 386 21.64 11.32 9.44
C LEU A 386 22.30 12.31 8.47
N GLU A 387 21.57 12.85 7.52
CA GLU A 387 22.04 13.86 6.57
C GLU A 387 22.58 15.10 7.30
N THR A 388 21.82 15.58 8.29
CA THR A 388 22.22 16.69 9.16
C THR A 388 23.46 16.36 9.98
N GLU A 389 23.52 15.19 10.61
CA GLU A 389 24.66 14.71 11.40
C GLU A 389 25.94 14.66 10.58
N LEU A 390 25.85 14.21 9.35
CA LEU A 390 27.00 14.11 8.44
C LEU A 390 27.38 15.46 7.77
N GLY A 391 26.62 16.52 8.02
CA GLY A 391 26.84 17.82 7.40
C GLY A 391 26.70 17.76 5.86
N ILE A 392 25.77 16.97 5.36
CA ILE A 392 25.40 16.90 3.94
C ILE A 392 24.25 17.89 3.72
N SER A 393 24.37 18.74 2.69
CA SER A 393 23.26 19.61 2.30
C SER A 393 22.04 18.78 1.91
N PRO A 394 20.82 19.18 2.31
CA PRO A 394 19.60 18.40 2.06
C PRO A 394 19.48 17.94 0.60
N ARG A 395 19.38 16.64 0.40
CA ARG A 395 19.21 16.01 -0.92
C ARG A 395 17.73 15.68 -1.15
N PRO A 396 17.23 15.80 -2.39
CA PRO A 396 15.94 15.20 -2.74
C PRO A 396 15.92 13.72 -2.40
N ILE A 397 14.78 13.21 -1.91
CA ILE A 397 14.56 11.79 -1.61
C ILE A 397 13.66 11.19 -2.67
N SER A 398 14.08 10.09 -3.26
CA SER A 398 13.26 9.22 -4.10
C SER A 398 13.00 7.90 -3.38
N ILE A 399 11.75 7.48 -3.29
CA ILE A 399 11.34 6.15 -2.83
C ILE A 399 11.05 5.32 -4.07
N ASN A 400 12.12 4.86 -4.70
CA ASN A 400 12.07 4.30 -6.05
C ASN A 400 11.48 2.88 -6.16
N GLU A 401 11.02 2.32 -5.02
CA GLU A 401 10.06 1.21 -4.93
C GLU A 401 9.27 1.31 -3.62
N TYR A 402 7.93 1.24 -3.68
CA TYR A 402 7.12 1.22 -2.48
C TYR A 402 5.92 0.28 -2.60
N ALA A 403 5.38 -0.11 -1.47
CA ALA A 403 4.31 -1.06 -1.19
C ALA A 403 4.72 -2.52 -1.31
N THR A 404 4.29 -3.33 -0.34
CA THR A 404 4.47 -4.78 -0.35
C THR A 404 3.52 -5.45 -1.33
N THR A 405 3.72 -6.75 -1.59
CA THR A 405 2.80 -7.56 -2.43
C THR A 405 1.37 -7.56 -1.91
N ASP A 406 1.19 -7.48 -0.59
CA ASP A 406 -0.12 -7.53 0.05
C ASP A 406 -0.79 -6.15 0.15
N GLU A 407 -0.02 -5.07 -0.01
CA GLU A 407 -0.50 -3.69 0.13
C GLU A 407 -0.73 -3.00 -1.21
N ILE A 408 0.00 -3.38 -2.26
CA ILE A 408 0.03 -2.65 -3.53
C ILE A 408 -1.34 -2.61 -4.23
N ASP A 409 -2.18 -3.62 -4.04
CA ASP A 409 -3.52 -3.70 -4.63
C ASP A 409 -4.62 -3.15 -3.73
N VAL A 410 -4.25 -2.67 -2.53
CA VAL A 410 -5.18 -2.16 -1.53
C VAL A 410 -5.19 -0.63 -1.57
N PRO A 411 -6.23 0.02 -2.10
CA PRO A 411 -6.33 1.48 -2.19
C PRO A 411 -6.05 2.19 -0.87
N SER A 412 -6.52 1.63 0.26
CA SER A 412 -6.27 2.17 1.59
C SER A 412 -4.78 2.19 1.93
N SER A 413 -4.08 1.06 1.80
CA SER A 413 -2.65 0.96 2.13
C SER A 413 -1.81 1.91 1.27
N VAL A 414 -2.08 1.94 -0.03
CA VAL A 414 -1.36 2.83 -0.97
C VAL A 414 -1.60 4.30 -0.64
N ASN A 415 -2.83 4.68 -0.22
CA ASN A 415 -3.10 6.04 0.23
C ASN A 415 -2.25 6.43 1.45
N HIS A 416 -2.00 5.51 2.39
CA HIS A 416 -1.13 5.77 3.53
C HIS A 416 0.32 6.07 3.11
N TYR A 417 0.87 5.35 2.13
CA TYR A 417 2.18 5.66 1.56
C TYR A 417 2.20 7.08 0.98
N ILE A 418 1.26 7.38 0.08
CA ILE A 418 1.20 8.67 -0.62
C ILE A 418 1.02 9.83 0.37
N ALA A 419 0.14 9.70 1.35
CA ALA A 419 -0.08 10.73 2.37
C ALA A 419 1.19 11.05 3.15
N GLN A 420 1.99 10.04 3.49
CA GLN A 420 3.26 10.22 4.18
C GLN A 420 4.33 10.81 3.26
N PHE A 421 4.44 10.37 2.02
CA PHE A 421 5.36 10.95 1.05
C PHE A 421 5.11 12.45 0.84
N GLU A 422 3.84 12.83 0.71
CA GLU A 422 3.45 14.24 0.57
C GLU A 422 3.79 15.05 1.84
N ARG A 423 3.54 14.50 3.01
CA ARG A 423 3.77 15.16 4.31
C ARG A 423 5.25 15.30 4.65
N GLU A 424 6.07 14.27 4.37
CA GLU A 424 7.49 14.25 4.70
C GLU A 424 8.39 14.86 3.61
N GLY A 425 7.81 15.37 2.52
CA GLY A 425 8.56 16.08 1.48
C GLY A 425 9.42 15.16 0.61
N VAL A 426 8.97 13.95 0.35
CA VAL A 426 9.55 13.06 -0.67
C VAL A 426 9.43 13.74 -2.03
N ARG A 427 10.43 13.61 -2.89
CA ARG A 427 10.48 14.20 -4.22
C ARG A 427 9.64 13.41 -5.23
N ASP A 428 9.80 12.12 -5.24
CA ASP A 428 9.08 11.15 -6.07
C ASP A 428 9.06 9.78 -5.41
N ALA A 429 8.06 8.97 -5.79
CA ALA A 429 7.96 7.58 -5.35
C ALA A 429 7.31 6.72 -6.45
N GLU A 430 7.88 5.53 -6.69
CA GLU A 430 7.45 4.60 -7.72
C GLU A 430 6.82 3.34 -7.10
N ARG A 431 5.59 3.01 -7.55
CA ARG A 431 4.99 1.73 -7.17
C ARG A 431 5.92 0.60 -7.54
N ALA A 432 6.21 -0.28 -6.57
CA ALA A 432 7.04 -1.45 -6.77
C ALA A 432 6.45 -2.39 -7.83
N PHE A 433 7.33 -3.18 -8.44
CA PHE A 433 6.95 -4.16 -9.44
C PHE A 433 6.79 -5.55 -8.81
N TRP A 434 5.55 -6.03 -8.75
CA TRP A 434 5.24 -7.39 -8.31
C TRP A 434 4.49 -8.20 -9.37
N TYR A 435 4.14 -7.58 -10.50
CA TYR A 435 3.22 -8.13 -11.49
C TYR A 435 3.70 -7.88 -12.93
N GLU A 436 2.82 -8.13 -13.91
CA GLU A 436 3.17 -7.97 -15.32
C GLU A 436 3.50 -6.50 -15.68
N ALA A 437 4.57 -6.33 -16.44
CA ALA A 437 4.90 -5.06 -17.06
C ALA A 437 3.77 -4.57 -17.98
N GLY A 438 3.58 -3.25 -18.03
CA GLY A 438 2.53 -2.65 -18.86
C GLY A 438 1.14 -2.64 -18.22
N THR A 439 1.05 -2.98 -16.92
CA THR A 439 -0.21 -2.90 -16.14
C THR A 439 -0.23 -1.73 -15.17
N LEU A 440 0.79 -0.86 -15.19
CA LEU A 440 1.04 0.15 -14.15
C LEU A 440 1.03 -0.47 -12.75
N ASN A 441 1.62 -1.67 -12.63
CA ASN A 441 1.69 -2.45 -11.38
C ASN A 441 0.32 -2.67 -10.72
N GLY A 442 -0.62 -3.23 -11.48
CA GLY A 442 -1.95 -3.60 -10.99
C GLY A 442 -2.98 -2.46 -10.99
N LEU A 443 -2.63 -1.26 -11.49
CA LEU A 443 -3.66 -0.23 -11.73
C LEU A 443 -4.59 -0.62 -12.89
N LEU A 444 -4.09 -1.45 -13.80
CA LEU A 444 -4.84 -1.95 -14.95
C LEU A 444 -4.87 -3.48 -14.95
N TYR A 445 -6.02 -4.03 -15.29
CA TYR A 445 -6.20 -5.44 -15.60
C TYR A 445 -6.89 -5.56 -16.96
N ASN A 446 -6.26 -6.26 -17.92
CA ASN A 446 -6.71 -6.32 -19.32
C ASN A 446 -6.94 -4.93 -19.93
N ASN A 447 -6.05 -3.98 -19.69
CA ASN A 447 -6.15 -2.57 -20.08
C ASN A 447 -7.44 -1.86 -19.61
N GLN A 448 -8.02 -2.30 -18.49
CA GLN A 448 -9.17 -1.68 -17.85
C GLN A 448 -8.82 -1.30 -16.41
N PRO A 449 -9.40 -0.20 -15.86
CA PRO A 449 -9.15 0.24 -14.51
C PRO A 449 -9.48 -0.81 -13.44
N THR A 450 -8.64 -0.88 -12.39
CA THR A 450 -8.93 -1.55 -11.12
C THR A 450 -9.39 -0.52 -10.08
N ALA A 451 -9.69 -0.93 -8.85
CA ALA A 451 -10.03 0.00 -7.77
C ALA A 451 -8.90 0.99 -7.48
N SER A 452 -7.64 0.53 -7.44
CA SER A 452 -6.48 1.38 -7.21
C SER A 452 -6.29 2.45 -8.29
N TYR A 453 -6.67 2.19 -9.54
CA TYR A 453 -6.65 3.20 -10.60
C TYR A 453 -7.49 4.44 -10.24
N TRP A 454 -8.69 4.23 -9.70
CA TRP A 454 -9.58 5.33 -9.33
C TRP A 454 -9.02 6.15 -8.17
N MET A 455 -8.40 5.52 -7.19
CA MET A 455 -7.72 6.20 -6.11
C MET A 455 -6.58 7.11 -6.64
N TYR A 456 -5.73 6.59 -7.55
CA TYR A 456 -4.68 7.39 -8.19
C TYR A 456 -5.24 8.50 -9.07
N LYS A 457 -6.36 8.26 -9.75
CA LYS A 457 -7.03 9.29 -10.52
C LYS A 457 -7.51 10.44 -9.63
N TRP A 458 -8.08 10.14 -8.49
CA TRP A 458 -8.49 11.17 -7.53
C TRP A 458 -7.29 11.95 -6.96
N TYR A 459 -6.20 11.28 -6.72
CA TYR A 459 -4.96 11.93 -6.35
C TYR A 459 -4.43 12.83 -7.49
N ALA A 460 -4.53 12.38 -8.73
CA ALA A 460 -4.17 13.15 -9.92
C ALA A 460 -5.07 14.38 -10.14
N ASP A 461 -6.34 14.33 -9.71
CA ASP A 461 -7.30 15.43 -9.84
C ASP A 461 -7.06 16.56 -8.82
N GLN A 462 -6.17 16.37 -7.86
CA GLN A 462 -5.80 17.43 -6.93
C GLN A 462 -5.06 18.56 -7.64
N THR A 463 -5.39 19.81 -7.25
CA THR A 463 -4.82 21.05 -7.80
C THR A 463 -4.53 22.04 -6.68
N GLY A 464 -3.73 23.07 -6.98
CA GLY A 464 -3.32 24.08 -6.00
C GLY A 464 -2.19 23.58 -5.10
N ASN A 465 -2.37 23.61 -3.80
CA ASN A 465 -1.37 23.22 -2.82
C ASN A 465 -1.85 22.04 -1.96
N VAL A 466 -0.94 21.11 -1.68
CA VAL A 466 -1.11 20.13 -0.61
C VAL A 466 -1.20 20.88 0.71
N VAL A 467 -2.20 20.54 1.52
CA VAL A 467 -2.47 21.17 2.80
C VAL A 467 -2.24 20.20 3.95
N LYS A 468 -2.09 20.75 5.16
CA LYS A 468 -1.80 19.95 6.35
C LYS A 468 -2.93 19.00 6.67
N VAL A 469 -2.56 17.73 6.82
CA VAL A 469 -3.42 16.68 7.37
C VAL A 469 -2.86 16.25 8.72
N THR A 470 -3.72 16.19 9.73
CA THR A 470 -3.43 15.54 11.02
C THR A 470 -4.14 14.19 10.99
N PRO A 471 -3.40 13.09 10.73
CA PRO A 471 -3.98 11.76 10.69
C PRO A 471 -4.39 11.29 12.08
N THR A 472 -5.20 10.24 12.13
CA THR A 472 -5.38 9.44 13.34
C THR A 472 -4.39 8.28 13.36
N THR A 473 -4.48 7.39 14.33
CA THR A 473 -3.63 6.18 14.35
C THR A 473 -3.80 5.31 13.09
N TYR A 474 -5.00 5.28 12.52
CA TYR A 474 -5.34 4.36 11.44
C TYR A 474 -5.93 5.02 10.20
N ASN A 475 -6.35 6.30 10.28
CA ASN A 475 -6.90 7.03 9.14
C ASN A 475 -5.93 8.10 8.69
N ASP A 476 -5.66 8.16 7.40
CA ASP A 476 -4.82 9.17 6.79
C ASP A 476 -5.45 9.70 5.50
N ALA A 477 -4.97 10.84 5.06
CA ALA A 477 -5.42 11.45 3.81
C ALA A 477 -4.30 12.22 3.12
N VAL A 478 -4.39 12.29 1.81
CA VAL A 478 -3.72 13.32 1.03
C VAL A 478 -4.77 14.35 0.60
N ALA A 479 -4.54 15.62 0.93
CA ALA A 479 -5.50 16.68 0.70
C ALA A 479 -4.83 17.89 0.03
N ALA A 480 -5.56 18.50 -0.91
CA ALA A 480 -5.11 19.71 -1.58
C ALA A 480 -6.23 20.77 -1.62
N TYR A 481 -5.82 22.03 -1.53
CA TYR A 481 -6.68 23.19 -1.68
C TYR A 481 -6.25 24.02 -2.88
N ASP A 482 -7.18 24.20 -3.80
CA ASP A 482 -7.06 25.14 -4.91
C ASP A 482 -7.83 26.43 -4.55
N SER A 483 -7.10 27.45 -4.18
CA SER A 483 -7.70 28.73 -3.77
C SER A 483 -8.33 29.49 -4.92
N SER A 484 -7.87 29.28 -6.16
CA SER A 484 -8.42 29.92 -7.35
C SER A 484 -9.78 29.34 -7.73
N ALA A 485 -9.90 28.02 -7.66
CA ALA A 485 -11.15 27.31 -7.92
C ALA A 485 -12.04 27.19 -6.66
N LYS A 486 -11.54 27.57 -5.49
CA LYS A 486 -12.18 27.39 -4.18
C LYS A 486 -12.66 25.94 -3.98
N VAL A 487 -11.77 24.98 -4.16
CA VAL A 487 -12.09 23.57 -4.01
C VAL A 487 -11.05 22.87 -3.14
N VAL A 488 -11.52 22.07 -2.17
CA VAL A 488 -10.70 21.11 -1.43
C VAL A 488 -10.97 19.73 -2.00
N ARG A 489 -9.91 19.02 -2.39
CA ARG A 489 -9.97 17.61 -2.81
C ARG A 489 -9.09 16.79 -1.89
N MET A 490 -9.61 15.65 -1.44
CA MET A 490 -8.84 14.75 -0.61
C MET A 490 -9.15 13.30 -0.97
N VAL A 491 -8.14 12.44 -0.81
CA VAL A 491 -8.30 11.00 -0.82
C VAL A 491 -8.09 10.54 0.61
N VAL A 492 -9.09 9.88 1.16
CA VAL A 492 -9.14 9.42 2.57
C VAL A 492 -9.18 7.90 2.59
N ALA A 493 -8.42 7.30 3.48
CA ALA A 493 -8.45 5.86 3.71
C ALA A 493 -8.10 5.56 5.17
N GLY A 494 -8.39 4.33 5.60
CA GLY A 494 -8.06 3.92 6.97
C GLY A 494 -8.90 2.75 7.48
N GLN A 495 -9.04 2.69 8.82
CA GLN A 495 -9.71 1.58 9.49
C GLN A 495 -11.21 1.52 9.25
N SER A 496 -11.77 0.33 9.47
CA SER A 496 -13.23 0.10 9.45
C SER A 496 -13.96 0.88 10.54
N GLY A 497 -15.27 1.01 10.36
CA GLY A 497 -16.18 1.63 11.33
C GLY A 497 -16.56 3.06 10.98
N ASN A 498 -17.08 3.78 11.96
CA ASN A 498 -17.53 5.16 11.78
C ASN A 498 -16.37 6.12 12.07
N ASN A 499 -16.01 6.89 11.08
CA ASN A 499 -14.92 7.87 11.14
C ASN A 499 -15.41 9.24 10.72
N ASN A 500 -14.68 10.28 11.08
CA ASN A 500 -14.97 11.64 10.69
C ASN A 500 -13.78 12.26 9.97
N VAL A 501 -14.07 13.09 8.98
CA VAL A 501 -13.11 14.03 8.39
C VAL A 501 -13.57 15.45 8.72
N ARG A 502 -12.77 16.17 9.50
CA ARG A 502 -12.99 17.58 9.77
C ARG A 502 -12.13 18.41 8.83
N VAL A 503 -12.75 19.35 8.14
CA VAL A 503 -12.07 20.30 7.27
C VAL A 503 -12.15 21.67 7.90
N ASP A 504 -11.00 22.24 8.28
CA ASP A 504 -10.85 23.53 8.92
C ASP A 504 -10.39 24.59 7.88
N GLY A 505 -10.68 25.86 8.15
CA GLY A 505 -10.22 26.97 7.31
C GLY A 505 -11.16 27.34 6.16
N LEU A 506 -12.42 26.91 6.22
CA LEU A 506 -13.43 27.13 5.18
C LEU A 506 -14.12 28.51 5.23
N GLY A 507 -13.59 29.50 5.97
CA GLY A 507 -14.21 30.83 6.07
C GLY A 507 -14.45 31.51 4.74
N ALA A 508 -13.56 31.32 3.75
CA ALA A 508 -13.70 31.87 2.40
C ALA A 508 -14.77 31.17 1.53
N PHE A 509 -15.32 30.05 1.99
CA PHE A 509 -16.35 29.29 1.27
C PHE A 509 -17.78 29.77 1.57
N GLY A 510 -17.95 30.62 2.57
CA GLY A 510 -19.25 31.11 3.01
C GLY A 510 -19.84 30.29 4.14
N SER A 511 -21.16 30.39 4.35
CA SER A 511 -21.88 29.72 5.44
C SER A 511 -22.28 28.28 5.11
N SER A 512 -22.13 27.84 3.86
CA SER A 512 -22.55 26.53 3.39
C SER A 512 -21.64 26.05 2.28
N VAL A 513 -21.35 24.73 2.29
CA VAL A 513 -20.56 24.04 1.25
C VAL A 513 -21.32 22.84 0.72
N THR A 514 -21.00 22.44 -0.50
CA THR A 514 -21.38 21.13 -1.04
C THR A 514 -20.23 20.16 -0.78
N VAL A 515 -20.53 19.03 -0.15
CA VAL A 515 -19.60 17.92 0.06
C VAL A 515 -20.04 16.76 -0.79
N THR A 516 -19.13 16.28 -1.63
CA THR A 516 -19.32 15.10 -2.47
C THR A 516 -18.39 14.00 -2.00
N VAL A 517 -18.90 12.79 -1.84
CA VAL A 517 -18.14 11.61 -1.41
C VAL A 517 -18.30 10.51 -2.44
N ASP A 518 -17.19 10.09 -3.03
CA ASP A 518 -17.07 8.94 -3.92
C ASP A 518 -16.23 7.86 -3.25
N TYR A 519 -16.45 6.60 -3.64
CA TYR A 519 -15.84 5.43 -3.02
C TYR A 519 -15.43 4.38 -4.05
N VAL A 520 -14.32 3.69 -3.76
CA VAL A 520 -13.92 2.43 -4.39
C VAL A 520 -13.55 1.42 -3.32
N SER A 521 -13.98 0.17 -3.51
CA SER A 521 -13.64 -0.94 -2.61
C SER A 521 -12.26 -1.53 -2.94
N GLY A 522 -11.65 -2.22 -1.97
CA GLY A 522 -10.42 -2.97 -2.18
C GLY A 522 -10.67 -4.31 -2.89
N THR A 523 -10.82 -4.30 -4.21
CA THR A 523 -11.17 -5.50 -4.99
C THR A 523 -9.96 -6.26 -5.55
N GLY A 524 -8.74 -5.77 -5.30
CA GLY A 524 -7.51 -6.35 -5.83
C GLY A 524 -7.28 -6.07 -7.33
N ARG A 525 -6.10 -6.48 -7.82
CA ARG A 525 -5.58 -6.14 -9.16
C ARG A 525 -6.23 -6.88 -10.33
N THR A 526 -6.94 -7.96 -10.09
CA THR A 526 -7.56 -8.81 -11.12
C THR A 526 -9.05 -8.54 -11.30
N THR A 527 -9.58 -7.50 -10.65
CA THR A 527 -10.99 -7.10 -10.73
C THR A 527 -11.09 -5.71 -11.34
N ASN A 528 -11.74 -5.62 -12.51
CA ASN A 528 -11.99 -4.34 -13.14
C ASN A 528 -13.11 -3.58 -12.42
N VAL A 529 -12.88 -2.29 -12.24
CA VAL A 529 -13.83 -1.33 -11.68
C VAL A 529 -14.06 -0.24 -12.71
N SER A 530 -15.21 -0.26 -13.37
CA SER A 530 -15.51 0.67 -14.48
C SER A 530 -15.71 2.11 -14.02
N ALA A 531 -16.18 2.33 -12.81
CA ALA A 531 -16.41 3.64 -12.21
C ALA A 531 -16.41 3.56 -10.67
N ALA A 532 -16.04 4.65 -10.04
CA ALA A 532 -16.25 4.84 -8.61
C ALA A 532 -17.75 4.97 -8.28
N THR A 533 -18.13 4.61 -7.06
CA THR A 533 -19.50 4.73 -6.56
C THR A 533 -19.70 6.08 -5.88
N ARG A 534 -20.68 6.88 -6.31
CA ARG A 534 -21.11 8.08 -5.60
C ARG A 534 -21.91 7.67 -4.35
N LEU A 535 -21.37 7.97 -3.15
CA LEU A 535 -22.07 7.72 -1.88
C LEU A 535 -22.99 8.88 -1.51
N SER A 536 -22.55 10.12 -1.68
CA SER A 536 -23.34 11.29 -1.35
C SER A 536 -22.89 12.55 -2.10
N SER A 537 -23.82 13.51 -2.21
CA SER A 537 -23.54 14.89 -2.58
C SER A 537 -24.54 15.75 -1.82
N SER A 538 -24.11 16.42 -0.76
CA SER A 538 -24.99 17.06 0.21
C SER A 538 -24.46 18.42 0.64
N ALA A 539 -25.39 19.28 1.10
CA ALA A 539 -25.06 20.55 1.71
C ALA A 539 -24.65 20.38 3.17
N TYR A 540 -23.60 21.07 3.58
CA TYR A 540 -23.13 21.15 4.96
C TYR A 540 -23.04 22.61 5.38
N THR A 541 -23.48 22.90 6.61
CA THR A 541 -23.30 24.24 7.21
C THR A 541 -21.86 24.38 7.69
N VAL A 542 -21.21 25.47 7.32
CA VAL A 542 -19.90 25.83 7.86
C VAL A 542 -20.08 26.49 9.21
N SER A 543 -19.57 25.85 10.26
CA SER A 543 -19.61 26.34 11.64
C SER A 543 -18.21 26.68 12.10
N ASN A 544 -17.96 27.92 12.52
CA ASN A 544 -16.64 28.40 12.94
C ASN A 544 -15.53 28.10 11.90
N GLY A 545 -15.86 28.23 10.61
CA GLY A 545 -14.92 27.96 9.52
C GLY A 545 -14.62 26.50 9.26
N SER A 546 -15.41 25.57 9.80
CA SER A 546 -15.18 24.13 9.71
C SER A 546 -16.43 23.36 9.32
N VAL A 547 -16.22 22.18 8.72
CA VAL A 547 -17.25 21.14 8.54
C VAL A 547 -16.73 19.80 9.02
N THR A 548 -17.62 18.96 9.55
CA THR A 548 -17.31 17.56 9.89
C THR A 548 -18.13 16.64 9.01
N ILE A 549 -17.46 15.75 8.32
CA ILE A 549 -17.99 14.84 7.30
C ILE A 549 -17.89 13.43 7.85
N PRO A 550 -19.02 12.75 8.15
CA PRO A 550 -18.99 11.37 8.60
C PRO A 550 -18.71 10.42 7.43
N ILE A 551 -17.85 9.43 7.65
CA ILE A 551 -17.68 8.26 6.81
C ILE A 551 -18.18 7.07 7.62
N ASN A 552 -19.42 6.68 7.38
CA ASN A 552 -20.05 5.58 8.11
C ASN A 552 -19.66 4.24 7.48
N SER A 553 -19.38 3.24 8.33
CA SER A 553 -18.99 1.89 7.88
C SER A 553 -17.84 1.92 6.88
N GLN A 554 -16.78 2.67 7.19
CA GLN A 554 -15.60 2.79 6.31
C GLN A 554 -15.02 1.42 5.97
N ASP A 555 -14.75 1.20 4.68
CA ASP A 555 -14.06 0.02 4.18
C ASP A 555 -12.55 0.15 4.45
N PRO A 556 -11.92 -0.76 5.21
CA PRO A 556 -10.50 -0.68 5.54
C PRO A 556 -9.58 -0.97 4.35
N TYR A 557 -10.10 -1.52 3.27
CA TYR A 557 -9.34 -1.82 2.04
C TYR A 557 -9.59 -0.80 0.93
N GLY A 558 -10.70 -0.07 1.01
CA GLY A 558 -11.12 0.91 0.02
C GLY A 558 -10.51 2.30 0.21
N ALA A 559 -10.88 3.21 -0.68
CA ALA A 559 -10.55 4.63 -0.58
C ALA A 559 -11.76 5.50 -0.89
N TYR A 560 -11.75 6.71 -0.34
CA TYR A 560 -12.82 7.69 -0.47
C TYR A 560 -12.26 8.98 -1.06
N GLN A 561 -12.87 9.48 -2.14
CA GLN A 561 -12.66 10.86 -2.55
C GLN A 561 -13.68 11.75 -1.85
N ILE A 562 -13.20 12.82 -1.22
CA ILE A 562 -14.07 13.88 -0.70
C ILE A 562 -13.73 15.19 -1.42
N VAL A 563 -14.75 15.81 -1.97
CA VAL A 563 -14.62 17.12 -2.62
C VAL A 563 -15.52 18.12 -1.91
N VAL A 564 -14.94 19.26 -1.49
CA VAL A 564 -15.65 20.35 -0.82
C VAL A 564 -15.61 21.59 -1.70
N THR A 565 -16.77 22.14 -2.03
CA THR A 565 -16.91 23.37 -2.84
C THR A 565 -17.86 24.35 -2.17
N PRO A 566 -17.72 25.67 -2.40
CA PRO A 566 -18.74 26.64 -2.02
C PRO A 566 -20.12 26.28 -2.60
N ARG A 567 -21.17 26.63 -1.90
CA ARG A 567 -22.54 26.44 -2.35
C ARG A 567 -23.16 27.75 -2.83
#